data_b4d6653e4decabf6052aebf0eb2e4912
#
_entry.id   b4d6653e4decabf6052aebf0eb2e4912
#
_cell.length_a   1.000
_cell.length_b   1.000
_cell.length_c   1.000
_cell.angle_alpha   90.00
_cell.angle_beta   90.00
_cell.angle_gamma   90.00
#
_symmetry.space_group_name_H-M   'P 1'
#
loop_
_entity.id
_entity.type
_entity.pdbx_description
1 polymer ?
#
loop_
_entity_poly.entity_id
_entity_poly.type
_entity_poly.pdbx_seq_one_letter_code
_entity_poly.pdbx_strand_id
1 'polypeptide(L)'
;LYEPLCLNGLYQSETGEDIVIRLVDGGVFDNQGLISLFAEDCTQILCSDASDLLKPVQDPSTRLLNVAIRANEIMMDRIRNTILDDLFARPPYSYVFFHLGATVSPQTFPDDAPQLLYALTHIRTDLDSFTDREACTLMYYGYRLVGETLQNPAAAEVDWRFLRIQDVLRDEPQRQVLLQHLQVGAKPFFKVFFLGKPAPYAIVLAALMVPIGAVAFVLSLLPWWVSGLLALGLLSIVAYSQNARINQYLDRVEWLRRARRRLARAMAPLGIPTLLGLSVAAVTWVHLNLFDRLFLRYGRIGRRAR
;
A
#
# COMPACT_ATOMS: atom_id res chain seq x y z
N LEU A 1 -3.22 -6.38 -8.24
CA LEU A 1 -3.67 -6.98 -9.50
C LEU A 1 -4.79 -6.11 -10.04
N TYR A 2 -4.60 -5.56 -11.24
CA TYR A 2 -5.60 -4.77 -11.96
C TYR A 2 -6.46 -5.69 -12.82
N GLU A 3 -7.67 -5.21 -13.13
CA GLU A 3 -8.51 -5.86 -14.10
C GLU A 3 -7.78 -5.84 -15.45
N PRO A 4 -7.73 -6.98 -16.19
CA PRO A 4 -7.05 -7.04 -17.47
C PRO A 4 -7.64 -6.05 -18.46
N LEU A 5 -6.79 -5.28 -19.14
CA LEU A 5 -7.21 -4.43 -20.25
C LEU A 5 -7.59 -5.30 -21.44
N CYS A 6 -8.85 -5.21 -21.88
CA CYS A 6 -9.35 -5.96 -23.03
C CYS A 6 -9.19 -5.15 -24.32
N LEU A 7 -8.51 -5.71 -25.31
CA LEU A 7 -8.37 -5.15 -26.65
C LEU A 7 -9.16 -6.04 -27.63
N ASN A 8 -10.14 -5.45 -28.30
CA ASN A 8 -10.99 -6.13 -29.24
C ASN A 8 -10.77 -5.56 -30.66
N GLY A 9 -10.85 -6.42 -31.67
CA GLY A 9 -10.81 -6.00 -33.10
C GLY A 9 -9.45 -5.49 -33.58
N LEU A 10 -8.36 -5.70 -32.84
CA LEU A 10 -7.00 -5.30 -33.24
C LEU A 10 -6.23 -6.45 -33.89
N TYR A 11 -6.62 -7.68 -33.61
CA TYR A 11 -5.92 -8.88 -34.10
C TYR A 11 -6.95 -9.89 -34.58
N GLN A 12 -6.60 -10.60 -35.68
CA GLN A 12 -7.37 -11.68 -36.24
C GLN A 12 -6.54 -12.97 -36.21
N SER A 13 -7.23 -14.09 -36.02
CA SER A 13 -6.63 -15.41 -36.17
C SER A 13 -6.34 -15.69 -37.67
N GLU A 14 -5.57 -16.74 -37.95
CA GLU A 14 -5.34 -17.21 -39.33
C GLU A 14 -6.64 -17.58 -40.04
N THR A 15 -7.70 -17.88 -39.30
CA THR A 15 -9.04 -18.18 -39.79
C THR A 15 -9.94 -16.93 -39.97
N GLY A 16 -9.41 -15.74 -39.69
CA GLY A 16 -10.14 -14.45 -39.82
C GLY A 16 -11.08 -14.11 -38.67
N GLU A 17 -11.05 -14.87 -37.57
CA GLU A 17 -11.84 -14.57 -36.38
C GLU A 17 -11.13 -13.53 -35.51
N ASP A 18 -11.90 -12.59 -34.93
CA ASP A 18 -11.35 -11.57 -34.02
C ASP A 18 -10.79 -12.22 -32.74
N ILE A 19 -9.54 -11.89 -32.41
CA ILE A 19 -8.89 -12.33 -31.17
C ILE A 19 -9.10 -11.26 -30.10
N VAL A 20 -9.66 -11.66 -28.96
CA VAL A 20 -9.74 -10.83 -27.76
C VAL A 20 -8.44 -10.95 -26.99
N ILE A 21 -7.65 -9.88 -26.94
CA ILE A 21 -6.43 -9.82 -26.13
C ILE A 21 -6.75 -9.24 -24.76
N ARG A 22 -6.27 -9.91 -23.72
CA ARG A 22 -6.35 -9.42 -22.34
C ARG A 22 -4.94 -9.15 -21.83
N LEU A 23 -4.61 -7.87 -21.69
CA LEU A 23 -3.32 -7.43 -21.16
C LEU A 23 -3.36 -7.43 -19.65
N VAL A 24 -2.32 -7.92 -19.03
CA VAL A 24 -2.05 -7.84 -17.59
C VAL A 24 -0.78 -7.01 -17.35
N ASP A 25 -0.46 -6.73 -16.09
CA ASP A 25 0.75 -6.02 -15.70
C ASP A 25 2.01 -6.70 -16.28
N GLY A 26 2.84 -5.92 -16.95
CA GLY A 26 4.09 -6.40 -17.58
C GLY A 26 5.12 -6.93 -16.58
N GLY A 27 5.05 -6.51 -15.32
CA GLY A 27 5.93 -6.99 -14.26
C GLY A 27 5.83 -8.49 -13.98
N VAL A 28 4.75 -9.15 -14.44
CA VAL A 28 4.59 -10.61 -14.38
C VAL A 28 5.51 -11.33 -15.36
N PHE A 29 5.97 -10.63 -16.41
CA PHE A 29 6.78 -11.21 -17.48
C PHE A 29 8.21 -10.64 -17.53
N ASP A 30 8.34 -9.32 -17.55
CA ASP A 30 9.63 -8.61 -17.59
C ASP A 30 9.50 -7.24 -16.91
N ASN A 31 9.76 -7.20 -15.63
CA ASN A 31 9.61 -5.99 -14.82
C ASN A 31 10.62 -4.90 -15.15
N GLN A 32 11.79 -5.28 -15.64
CA GLN A 32 12.88 -4.38 -16.01
C GLN A 32 12.86 -3.98 -17.51
N GLY A 33 12.04 -4.63 -18.34
CA GLY A 33 11.97 -4.38 -19.77
C GLY A 33 13.21 -4.84 -20.56
N LEU A 34 13.99 -5.77 -20.01
CA LEU A 34 15.27 -6.18 -20.58
C LEU A 34 15.12 -7.12 -21.78
N ILE A 35 14.09 -7.96 -21.82
CA ILE A 35 13.86 -8.92 -22.90
C ILE A 35 13.73 -8.20 -24.24
N SER A 36 12.98 -7.09 -24.26
CA SER A 36 12.82 -6.28 -25.47
C SER A 36 14.15 -5.66 -25.92
N LEU A 37 14.97 -5.17 -24.98
CA LEU A 37 16.28 -4.61 -25.29
C LEU A 37 17.26 -5.66 -25.83
N PHE A 38 17.15 -6.90 -25.34
CA PHE A 38 17.94 -8.02 -25.87
C PHE A 38 17.51 -8.39 -27.29
N ALA A 39 16.21 -8.35 -27.59
CA ALA A 39 15.68 -8.63 -28.91
C ALA A 39 16.05 -7.56 -29.95
N GLU A 40 16.24 -6.30 -29.51
CA GLU A 40 16.64 -5.17 -30.36
C GLU A 40 18.18 -5.05 -30.53
N ASP A 41 18.96 -6.04 -30.06
CA ASP A 41 20.42 -6.07 -30.13
C ASP A 41 21.10 -4.79 -29.64
N CYS A 42 20.58 -4.21 -28.57
CA CYS A 42 21.12 -2.99 -27.94
C CYS A 42 22.58 -3.20 -27.52
N THR A 43 23.47 -2.31 -27.95
CA THR A 43 24.91 -2.38 -27.67
C THR A 43 25.27 -1.91 -26.26
N GLN A 44 24.43 -1.04 -25.68
CA GLN A 44 24.57 -0.54 -24.31
C GLN A 44 23.21 -0.57 -23.62
N ILE A 45 23.16 -1.11 -22.42
CA ILE A 45 21.94 -1.24 -21.62
C ILE A 45 22.16 -0.55 -20.28
N LEU A 46 21.24 0.37 -19.94
CA LEU A 46 21.16 0.99 -18.62
C LEU A 46 19.92 0.41 -17.94
N CYS A 47 20.12 -0.38 -16.90
CA CYS A 47 19.04 -1.02 -16.17
C CYS A 47 18.92 -0.44 -14.78
N SER A 48 17.74 0.08 -14.44
CA SER A 48 17.40 0.54 -13.09
C SER A 48 16.40 -0.43 -12.45
N ASP A 49 16.78 -1.01 -11.33
CA ASP A 49 15.97 -1.97 -10.60
C ASP A 49 15.60 -1.45 -9.21
N ALA A 50 14.33 -1.16 -9.02
CA ALA A 50 13.74 -0.77 -7.74
C ALA A 50 12.86 -1.88 -7.14
N SER A 51 12.99 -3.12 -7.62
CA SER A 51 12.22 -4.27 -7.13
C SER A 51 12.56 -4.57 -5.67
N ASP A 52 11.56 -4.97 -4.89
CA ASP A 52 11.79 -5.54 -3.56
C ASP A 52 12.42 -6.94 -3.69
N LEU A 53 13.40 -7.22 -2.84
CA LEU A 53 14.06 -8.51 -2.81
C LEU A 53 13.23 -9.51 -2.00
N LEU A 54 13.07 -10.71 -2.55
CA LEU A 54 12.38 -11.80 -1.86
C LEU A 54 13.09 -12.15 -0.55
N LYS A 55 12.42 -11.91 0.58
CA LYS A 55 12.97 -12.20 1.92
C LYS A 55 12.62 -13.62 2.36
N PRO A 56 13.55 -14.35 2.99
CA PRO A 56 13.24 -15.62 3.60
C PRO A 56 12.22 -15.44 4.74
N VAL A 57 11.23 -16.32 4.81
CA VAL A 57 10.22 -16.35 5.87
C VAL A 57 10.45 -17.61 6.71
N GLN A 58 10.68 -17.44 8.00
CA GLN A 58 10.97 -18.56 8.91
C GLN A 58 9.74 -19.45 9.17
N ASP A 59 8.54 -18.82 9.27
CA ASP A 59 7.28 -19.53 9.51
C ASP A 59 6.24 -19.07 8.47
N PRO A 60 6.22 -19.68 7.27
CA PRO A 60 5.29 -19.33 6.23
C PRO A 60 3.86 -19.76 6.57
N SER A 61 2.91 -18.87 6.30
CA SER A 61 1.48 -19.15 6.51
C SER A 61 0.98 -20.31 5.64
N THR A 62 0.14 -21.16 6.22
CA THR A 62 -0.52 -22.29 5.51
C THR A 62 -1.88 -21.92 4.90
N ARG A 63 -2.35 -20.66 5.07
CA ARG A 63 -3.63 -20.20 4.51
C ARG A 63 -3.53 -20.05 3.00
N LEU A 64 -4.52 -20.57 2.28
CA LEU A 64 -4.53 -20.63 0.81
C LEU A 64 -4.17 -19.30 0.14
N LEU A 65 -4.78 -18.21 0.57
CA LEU A 65 -4.51 -16.90 -0.02
C LEU A 65 -3.06 -16.44 0.20
N ASN A 66 -2.54 -16.63 1.41
CA ASN A 66 -1.15 -16.26 1.74
C ASN A 66 -0.14 -17.13 0.97
N VAL A 67 -0.45 -18.42 0.81
CA VAL A 67 0.36 -19.33 -0.02
C VAL A 67 0.35 -18.91 -1.48
N ALA A 68 -0.82 -18.54 -2.03
CA ALA A 68 -0.93 -18.10 -3.41
C ALA A 68 -0.16 -16.78 -3.65
N ILE A 69 -0.27 -15.80 -2.75
CA ILE A 69 0.50 -14.55 -2.82
C ILE A 69 2.01 -14.85 -2.77
N ARG A 70 2.42 -15.67 -1.81
CA ARG A 70 3.85 -16.03 -1.66
C ARG A 70 4.40 -16.79 -2.85
N ALA A 71 3.62 -17.70 -3.43
CA ALA A 71 4.00 -18.40 -4.65
C ALA A 71 4.20 -17.43 -5.82
N ASN A 72 3.32 -16.45 -5.98
CA ASN A 72 3.47 -15.41 -6.99
C ASN A 72 4.74 -14.56 -6.77
N GLU A 73 5.02 -14.15 -5.53
CA GLU A 73 6.27 -13.42 -5.19
C GLU A 73 7.52 -14.23 -5.57
N ILE A 74 7.55 -15.53 -5.24
CA ILE A 74 8.67 -16.43 -5.60
C ILE A 74 8.81 -16.56 -7.13
N MET A 75 7.70 -16.66 -7.85
CA MET A 75 7.73 -16.75 -9.33
C MET A 75 8.26 -15.46 -9.94
N MET A 76 7.80 -14.29 -9.49
CA MET A 76 8.27 -13.00 -9.97
C MET A 76 9.77 -12.78 -9.69
N ASP A 77 10.22 -13.13 -8.48
CA ASP A 77 11.64 -13.08 -8.13
C ASP A 77 12.49 -14.02 -9.01
N ARG A 78 11.99 -15.22 -9.29
CA ARG A 78 12.67 -16.17 -10.18
C ARG A 78 12.80 -15.64 -11.60
N ILE A 79 11.74 -15.07 -12.17
CA ILE A 79 11.75 -14.45 -13.51
C ILE A 79 12.76 -13.32 -13.52
N ARG A 80 12.69 -12.39 -12.56
CA ARG A 80 13.64 -11.28 -12.42
C ARG A 80 15.09 -11.77 -12.41
N ASN A 81 15.41 -12.72 -11.54
CA ASN A 81 16.78 -13.23 -11.41
C ASN A 81 17.27 -13.90 -12.70
N THR A 82 16.42 -14.64 -13.39
CA THR A 82 16.78 -15.27 -14.68
C THR A 82 17.13 -14.21 -15.74
N ILE A 83 16.33 -13.13 -15.82
CA ILE A 83 16.59 -12.04 -16.79
C ILE A 83 17.86 -11.26 -16.43
N LEU A 84 18.10 -11.05 -15.14
CA LEU A 84 19.34 -10.39 -14.66
C LEU A 84 20.58 -11.26 -14.88
N ASP A 85 20.47 -12.58 -14.73
CA ASP A 85 21.56 -13.50 -15.04
C ASP A 85 21.96 -13.38 -16.52
N ASP A 86 20.99 -13.26 -17.44
CA ASP A 86 21.24 -13.01 -18.86
C ASP A 86 21.92 -11.63 -19.09
N LEU A 87 21.51 -10.60 -18.35
CA LEU A 87 22.17 -9.29 -18.42
C LEU A 87 23.64 -9.37 -17.93
N PHE A 88 23.87 -10.04 -16.80
CA PHE A 88 25.20 -10.13 -16.19
C PHE A 88 26.15 -11.05 -16.94
N ALA A 89 25.63 -11.99 -17.74
CA ALA A 89 26.44 -12.80 -18.67
C ALA A 89 27.03 -12.00 -19.83
N ARG A 90 26.53 -10.76 -20.07
CA ARG A 90 27.05 -9.89 -21.14
C ARG A 90 28.37 -9.24 -20.71
N PRO A 91 29.21 -8.81 -21.68
CA PRO A 91 30.44 -8.11 -21.36
C PRO A 91 30.20 -6.85 -20.50
N PRO A 92 31.09 -6.53 -19.51
CA PRO A 92 30.86 -5.42 -18.58
C PRO A 92 30.66 -4.05 -19.23
N TYR A 93 31.23 -3.84 -20.43
CA TYR A 93 31.05 -2.58 -21.18
C TYR A 93 29.71 -2.47 -21.92
N SER A 94 28.88 -3.51 -21.90
CA SER A 94 27.58 -3.52 -22.59
C SER A 94 26.40 -3.21 -21.66
N TYR A 95 26.61 -3.12 -20.34
CA TYR A 95 25.53 -2.76 -19.42
C TYR A 95 26.01 -1.93 -18.23
N VAL A 96 25.07 -1.13 -17.67
CA VAL A 96 25.18 -0.48 -16.36
C VAL A 96 23.93 -0.81 -15.55
N PHE A 97 24.12 -1.34 -14.36
CA PHE A 97 23.03 -1.79 -13.49
C PHE A 97 22.97 -0.95 -12.22
N PHE A 98 21.79 -0.41 -11.93
CA PHE A 98 21.50 0.34 -10.73
C PHE A 98 20.46 -0.39 -9.91
N HIS A 99 20.74 -0.63 -8.63
CA HIS A 99 19.81 -1.28 -7.72
C HIS A 99 19.53 -0.39 -6.51
N LEU A 100 18.26 -0.29 -6.08
CA LEU A 100 17.87 0.56 -4.96
C LEU A 100 18.60 0.23 -3.66
N GLY A 101 19.04 -1.00 -3.45
CA GLY A 101 19.83 -1.42 -2.28
C GLY A 101 21.35 -1.20 -2.40
N ALA A 102 21.85 -0.64 -3.53
CA ALA A 102 23.27 -0.36 -3.69
C ALA A 102 23.73 0.74 -2.72
N THR A 103 24.94 0.63 -2.21
CA THR A 103 25.51 1.67 -1.33
C THR A 103 26.04 2.83 -2.15
N VAL A 104 25.71 4.05 -1.73
CA VAL A 104 26.33 5.28 -2.20
C VAL A 104 27.40 5.75 -1.23
N SER A 105 28.29 6.60 -1.72
CA SER A 105 29.40 7.15 -0.91
C SER A 105 28.91 7.83 0.37
N PRO A 106 29.60 7.65 1.51
CA PRO A 106 29.29 8.33 2.78
C PRO A 106 29.28 9.85 2.69
N GLN A 107 30.04 10.44 1.74
CA GLN A 107 30.01 11.88 1.49
C GLN A 107 28.67 12.37 0.92
N THR A 108 27.90 11.47 0.36
CA THR A 108 26.59 11.73 -0.23
C THR A 108 25.46 11.64 0.77
N PHE A 109 25.58 10.66 1.67
CA PHE A 109 24.64 10.44 2.76
C PHE A 109 25.38 10.55 4.09
N PRO A 110 24.76 11.18 5.12
CA PRO A 110 25.36 11.33 6.44
C PRO A 110 25.53 9.99 7.16
N ASP A 111 26.11 10.01 8.36
CA ASP A 111 26.45 8.83 9.18
C ASP A 111 25.27 7.87 9.45
N ASP A 112 24.04 8.34 9.35
CA ASP A 112 22.81 7.54 9.42
C ASP A 112 22.47 6.82 8.09
N ALA A 113 23.37 6.85 7.10
CA ALA A 113 23.12 6.27 5.77
C ALA A 113 22.56 4.84 5.78
N PRO A 114 23.04 3.90 6.63
CA PRO A 114 22.45 2.56 6.67
C PRO A 114 20.98 2.54 7.07
N GLN A 115 20.56 3.38 8.02
CA GLN A 115 19.16 3.44 8.46
C GLN A 115 18.27 4.12 7.41
N LEU A 116 18.77 5.19 6.79
CA LEU A 116 18.08 5.86 5.69
C LEU A 116 17.93 4.94 4.48
N LEU A 117 19.01 4.25 4.09
CA LEU A 117 18.98 3.28 3.00
C LEU A 117 18.01 2.14 3.30
N TYR A 118 18.06 1.59 4.51
CA TYR A 118 17.09 0.57 4.93
C TYR A 118 15.65 1.08 4.81
N ALA A 119 15.37 2.30 5.28
CA ALA A 119 14.04 2.87 5.18
C ALA A 119 13.61 3.11 3.72
N LEU A 120 14.53 3.56 2.84
CA LEU A 120 14.28 3.75 1.41
C LEU A 120 13.96 2.45 0.69
N THR A 121 14.72 1.39 0.95
CA THR A 121 14.51 0.08 0.31
C THR A 121 13.25 -0.63 0.80
N HIS A 122 12.62 -0.14 1.87
CA HIS A 122 11.40 -0.68 2.44
C HIS A 122 10.17 0.23 2.21
N ILE A 123 10.32 1.32 1.44
CA ILE A 123 9.17 2.10 1.02
C ILE A 123 8.25 1.21 0.18
N ARG A 124 6.95 1.30 0.44
CA ARG A 124 5.93 0.55 -0.31
C ARG A 124 6.02 0.79 -1.81
N THR A 125 5.71 -0.21 -2.59
CA THR A 125 5.61 -0.15 -4.05
C THR A 125 4.15 -0.10 -4.54
N ASP A 126 3.21 0.18 -3.63
CA ASP A 126 1.80 0.33 -3.96
C ASP A 126 1.56 1.54 -4.86
N LEU A 127 0.49 1.49 -5.66
CA LEU A 127 0.07 2.59 -6.53
C LEU A 127 -0.66 3.68 -5.74
N ASP A 128 0.01 4.24 -4.74
CA ASP A 128 -0.45 5.40 -4.00
C ASP A 128 0.51 6.59 -4.19
N SER A 129 0.12 7.75 -3.66
CA SER A 129 0.92 8.96 -3.79
C SER A 129 2.08 8.95 -2.80
N PHE A 130 3.29 9.27 -3.27
CA PHE A 130 4.42 9.58 -2.41
C PHE A 130 4.33 11.00 -1.85
N THR A 131 4.80 11.18 -0.63
CA THR A 131 5.03 12.51 -0.06
C THR A 131 6.24 13.17 -0.69
N ASP A 132 6.37 14.50 -0.57
CA ASP A 132 7.58 15.21 -1.05
C ASP A 132 8.86 14.64 -0.41
N ARG A 133 8.79 14.21 0.86
CA ARG A 133 9.93 13.61 1.58
C ARG A 133 10.32 12.27 0.99
N GLU A 134 9.37 11.38 0.76
CA GLU A 134 9.61 10.09 0.11
C GLU A 134 10.15 10.28 -1.30
N ALA A 135 9.43 11.03 -2.14
CA ALA A 135 9.79 11.24 -3.54
C ALA A 135 11.15 11.92 -3.70
N CYS A 136 11.39 13.04 -2.99
CA CYS A 136 12.66 13.76 -3.10
C CYS A 136 13.85 12.93 -2.60
N THR A 137 13.65 12.10 -1.55
CA THR A 137 14.75 11.26 -1.04
C THR A 137 15.07 10.13 -2.02
N LEU A 138 14.04 9.46 -2.57
CA LEU A 138 14.24 8.43 -3.59
C LEU A 138 14.91 8.99 -4.85
N MET A 139 14.43 10.14 -5.35
CA MET A 139 15.02 10.80 -6.52
C MET A 139 16.46 11.24 -6.26
N TYR A 140 16.73 11.80 -5.09
CA TYR A 140 18.08 12.21 -4.70
C TYR A 140 19.03 11.01 -4.60
N TYR A 141 18.57 9.94 -3.97
CA TYR A 141 19.35 8.71 -3.87
C TYR A 141 19.69 8.14 -5.25
N GLY A 142 18.68 7.97 -6.12
CA GLY A 142 18.90 7.47 -7.48
C GLY A 142 19.82 8.38 -8.30
N TYR A 143 19.65 9.70 -8.20
CA TYR A 143 20.50 10.69 -8.87
C TYR A 143 21.98 10.55 -8.45
N ARG A 144 22.23 10.40 -7.15
CA ARG A 144 23.58 10.23 -6.62
C ARG A 144 24.19 8.89 -7.01
N LEU A 145 23.40 7.80 -6.92
CA LEU A 145 23.83 6.46 -7.31
C LEU A 145 24.26 6.43 -8.79
N VAL A 146 23.47 7.01 -9.67
CA VAL A 146 23.80 7.10 -11.10
C VAL A 146 25.04 7.95 -11.32
N GLY A 147 25.14 9.12 -10.68
CA GLY A 147 26.30 10.01 -10.80
C GLY A 147 27.60 9.35 -10.36
N GLU A 148 27.60 8.60 -9.26
CA GLU A 148 28.76 7.87 -8.76
C GLU A 148 29.12 6.70 -9.68
N THR A 149 28.15 5.94 -10.15
CA THR A 149 28.38 4.77 -11.02
C THR A 149 28.92 5.18 -12.38
N LEU A 150 28.40 6.26 -12.96
CA LEU A 150 28.86 6.76 -14.26
C LEU A 150 30.10 7.67 -14.16
N GLN A 151 30.62 7.89 -12.96
CA GLN A 151 31.75 8.79 -12.70
C GLN A 151 31.57 10.19 -13.30
N ASN A 152 30.32 10.65 -13.38
CA ASN A 152 29.97 11.96 -13.94
C ASN A 152 29.48 12.93 -12.86
N PRO A 153 30.40 13.66 -12.19
CA PRO A 153 30.03 14.64 -11.18
C PRO A 153 29.37 15.89 -11.77
N ALA A 154 29.46 16.08 -13.10
CA ALA A 154 29.11 17.34 -13.77
C ALA A 154 27.59 17.55 -13.98
N ALA A 155 26.73 16.61 -13.55
CA ALA A 155 25.30 16.86 -13.48
C ALA A 155 24.92 17.91 -12.40
N ALA A 156 25.92 18.58 -11.81
CA ALA A 156 25.82 19.34 -10.57
C ALA A 156 25.19 20.74 -10.69
N GLU A 157 24.92 21.25 -11.88
CA GLU A 157 24.46 22.65 -12.02
C GLU A 157 22.96 22.81 -12.30
N VAL A 158 22.21 21.73 -12.38
CA VAL A 158 20.77 21.81 -12.62
C VAL A 158 20.03 21.89 -11.29
N ASP A 159 19.28 22.99 -11.06
CA ASP A 159 18.45 23.21 -9.86
C ASP A 159 17.19 22.31 -9.91
N TRP A 160 17.37 21.01 -9.71
CA TRP A 160 16.27 20.07 -9.58
C TRP A 160 15.54 20.26 -8.26
N ARG A 161 14.21 20.26 -8.29
CA ARG A 161 13.38 20.44 -7.09
C ARG A 161 13.66 19.43 -5.99
N PHE A 162 14.01 18.20 -6.32
CA PHE A 162 14.31 17.15 -5.34
C PHE A 162 15.64 17.37 -4.60
N LEU A 163 16.57 18.16 -5.14
CA LEU A 163 17.85 18.47 -4.47
C LEU A 163 17.66 19.24 -3.16
N ARG A 164 16.48 19.83 -2.93
CA ARG A 164 16.14 20.47 -1.63
C ARG A 164 16.19 19.52 -0.45
N ILE A 165 16.14 18.20 -0.70
CA ILE A 165 16.29 17.21 0.37
C ILE A 165 17.67 17.27 1.02
N GLN A 166 18.69 17.78 0.33
CA GLN A 166 20.04 17.95 0.88
C GLN A 166 20.05 18.80 2.15
N ASP A 167 19.25 19.85 2.21
CA ASP A 167 19.17 20.72 3.39
C ASP A 167 18.56 19.96 4.57
N VAL A 168 17.56 19.11 4.31
CA VAL A 168 16.94 18.25 5.30
C VAL A 168 17.92 17.17 5.79
N LEU A 169 18.72 16.61 4.88
CA LEU A 169 19.72 15.60 5.22
C LEU A 169 20.89 16.16 6.05
N ARG A 170 21.25 17.42 5.86
CA ARG A 170 22.33 18.11 6.61
C ARG A 170 21.91 18.56 8.01
N ASP A 171 20.64 18.80 8.22
CA ASP A 171 20.09 19.26 9.50
C ASP A 171 19.63 18.06 10.33
N GLU A 172 20.36 17.75 11.41
CA GLU A 172 20.12 16.59 12.27
C GLU A 172 18.66 16.46 12.73
N PRO A 173 18.01 17.48 13.29
CA PRO A 173 16.61 17.38 13.71
C PRO A 173 15.66 17.05 12.55
N GLN A 174 15.87 17.65 11.38
CA GLN A 174 15.03 17.39 10.21
C GLN A 174 15.30 16.00 9.62
N ARG A 175 16.53 15.52 9.69
CA ARG A 175 16.93 14.18 9.24
C ARG A 175 16.24 13.10 10.07
N GLN A 176 16.15 13.26 11.39
CA GLN A 176 15.44 12.31 12.27
C GLN A 176 13.94 12.28 11.94
N VAL A 177 13.33 13.43 11.70
CA VAL A 177 11.92 13.50 11.24
C VAL A 177 11.76 12.87 9.85
N LEU A 178 12.72 13.03 8.95
CA LEU A 178 12.74 12.38 7.64
C LEU A 178 12.79 10.85 7.81
N LEU A 179 13.73 10.34 8.63
CA LEU A 179 13.89 8.91 8.87
C LEU A 179 12.61 8.28 9.42
N GLN A 180 11.99 8.90 10.42
CA GLN A 180 10.70 8.45 10.95
C GLN A 180 9.63 8.43 9.85
N HIS A 181 9.59 9.44 9.00
CA HIS A 181 8.62 9.53 7.92
C HIS A 181 8.79 8.41 6.87
N LEU A 182 10.04 8.13 6.48
CA LEU A 182 10.38 7.05 5.55
C LEU A 182 10.04 5.66 6.13
N GLN A 183 10.36 5.43 7.42
CA GLN A 183 10.00 4.17 8.11
C GLN A 183 8.48 3.94 8.14
N VAL A 184 7.71 5.01 8.31
CA VAL A 184 6.23 4.95 8.23
C VAL A 184 5.78 4.70 6.79
N GLY A 185 6.54 5.17 5.80
CA GLY A 185 6.31 4.96 4.38
C GLY A 185 6.22 3.50 3.93
N ALA A 186 6.80 2.58 4.70
CA ALA A 186 6.70 1.14 4.47
C ALA A 186 5.28 0.56 4.72
N LYS A 187 4.39 1.30 5.40
CA LYS A 187 3.04 0.82 5.74
C LYS A 187 2.06 1.11 4.61
N PRO A 188 1.20 0.14 4.21
CA PRO A 188 0.24 0.35 3.13
C PRO A 188 -0.94 1.24 3.54
N PHE A 189 -1.43 1.13 4.81
CA PHE A 189 -2.64 1.81 5.26
C PHE A 189 -2.43 2.61 6.54
N PHE A 190 -3.23 3.67 6.70
CA PHE A 190 -3.32 4.48 7.92
C PHE A 190 -1.97 5.04 8.43
N LYS A 191 -1.04 5.28 7.52
CA LYS A 191 0.33 5.76 7.76
C LYS A 191 0.40 6.94 8.74
N VAL A 192 -0.52 7.88 8.61
CA VAL A 192 -0.56 9.12 9.39
C VAL A 192 -0.61 8.90 10.91
N PHE A 193 -1.18 7.78 11.38
CA PHE A 193 -1.25 7.47 12.82
C PHE A 193 0.12 7.11 13.40
N PHE A 194 1.03 6.60 12.59
CA PHE A 194 2.36 6.21 13.02
C PHE A 194 3.37 7.37 13.05
N LEU A 195 2.94 8.57 12.60
CA LEU A 195 3.75 9.78 12.72
C LEU A 195 3.71 10.43 14.11
N GLY A 196 2.95 9.89 15.06
CA GLY A 196 2.82 10.45 16.41
C GLY A 196 2.14 11.83 16.47
N LYS A 197 1.37 12.20 15.44
CA LYS A 197 0.65 13.49 15.39
C LYS A 197 -0.74 13.34 16.01
N PRO A 198 -1.21 14.32 16.83
CA PRO A 198 -2.50 14.23 17.52
C PRO A 198 -3.72 14.35 16.57
N ALA A 199 -3.59 15.08 15.45
CA ALA A 199 -4.72 15.39 14.60
C ALA A 199 -5.48 14.16 14.05
N PRO A 200 -4.83 13.06 13.57
CA PRO A 200 -5.57 11.88 13.13
C PRO A 200 -6.42 11.25 14.21
N TYR A 201 -5.89 11.20 15.44
CA TYR A 201 -6.62 10.66 16.60
C TYR A 201 -7.79 11.55 17.01
N ALA A 202 -7.61 12.88 16.99
CA ALA A 202 -8.68 13.84 17.26
C ALA A 202 -9.81 13.71 16.24
N ILE A 203 -9.50 13.50 14.96
CA ILE A 203 -10.51 13.30 13.92
C ILE A 203 -11.30 12.01 14.16
N VAL A 204 -10.64 10.90 14.50
CA VAL A 204 -11.32 9.63 14.80
C VAL A 204 -12.20 9.80 16.04
N LEU A 205 -11.68 10.43 17.09
CA LEU A 205 -12.44 10.68 18.31
C LEU A 205 -13.68 11.53 18.00
N ALA A 206 -13.54 12.61 17.25
CA ALA A 206 -14.67 13.44 16.84
C ALA A 206 -15.70 12.66 16.01
N ALA A 207 -15.24 11.84 15.07
CA ALA A 207 -16.11 11.01 14.24
C ALA A 207 -16.88 9.96 15.04
N LEU A 208 -16.31 9.46 16.14
CA LEU A 208 -16.99 8.55 17.08
C LEU A 208 -17.95 9.29 18.00
N MET A 209 -17.57 10.48 18.46
CA MET A 209 -18.40 11.25 19.41
C MET A 209 -19.66 11.82 18.76
N VAL A 210 -19.64 12.17 17.47
CA VAL A 210 -20.81 12.72 16.76
C VAL A 210 -22.00 11.74 16.75
N PRO A 211 -21.88 10.48 16.31
CA PRO A 211 -23.01 9.55 16.36
C PRO A 211 -23.46 9.21 17.80
N ILE A 212 -22.50 9.11 18.73
CA ILE A 212 -22.82 8.88 20.15
C ILE A 212 -23.65 10.06 20.70
N GLY A 213 -23.21 11.28 20.42
CA GLY A 213 -23.94 12.49 20.81
C GLY A 213 -25.31 12.58 20.14
N ALA A 214 -25.43 12.23 18.87
CA ALA A 214 -26.70 12.19 18.15
C ALA A 214 -27.67 11.17 18.78
N VAL A 215 -27.19 9.96 19.07
CA VAL A 215 -27.99 8.94 19.76
C VAL A 215 -28.41 9.40 21.17
N ALA A 216 -27.47 9.95 21.94
CA ALA A 216 -27.77 10.49 23.28
C ALA A 216 -28.79 11.61 23.19
N PHE A 217 -28.68 12.52 22.22
CA PHE A 217 -29.64 13.60 21.99
C PHE A 217 -31.03 13.05 21.63
N VAL A 218 -31.14 12.11 20.71
CA VAL A 218 -32.42 11.47 20.38
C VAL A 218 -33.02 10.77 21.59
N LEU A 219 -32.21 10.04 22.36
CA LEU A 219 -32.69 9.40 23.59
C LEU A 219 -33.17 10.41 24.64
N SER A 220 -32.54 11.60 24.71
CA SER A 220 -32.98 12.66 25.64
C SER A 220 -34.31 13.31 25.29
N LEU A 221 -34.74 13.21 24.03
CA LEU A 221 -36.05 13.67 23.57
C LEU A 221 -37.19 12.68 23.88
N LEU A 222 -36.83 11.43 24.23
CA LEU A 222 -37.81 10.40 24.54
C LEU A 222 -38.17 10.43 26.04
N PRO A 223 -39.38 10.08 26.41
CA PRO A 223 -39.73 9.87 27.82
C PRO A 223 -38.78 8.84 28.44
N TRP A 224 -38.35 9.09 29.68
CA TRP A 224 -37.33 8.29 30.38
C TRP A 224 -37.63 6.78 30.39
N TRP A 225 -38.93 6.38 30.46
CA TRP A 225 -39.36 4.98 30.44
C TRP A 225 -39.18 4.34 29.07
N VAL A 226 -39.32 5.11 27.96
CA VAL A 226 -39.07 4.63 26.60
C VAL A 226 -37.58 4.40 26.39
N SER A 227 -36.74 5.33 26.84
CA SER A 227 -35.27 5.19 26.78
C SER A 227 -34.79 4.00 27.60
N GLY A 228 -35.42 3.77 28.78
CA GLY A 228 -35.15 2.60 29.59
C GLY A 228 -35.53 1.26 28.92
N LEU A 229 -36.70 1.23 28.27
CA LEU A 229 -37.13 0.03 27.52
C LEU A 229 -36.21 -0.28 26.31
N LEU A 230 -35.78 0.74 25.59
CA LEU A 230 -34.83 0.58 24.49
C LEU A 230 -33.45 0.09 24.97
N ALA A 231 -32.96 0.63 26.10
CA ALA A 231 -31.71 0.17 26.72
C ALA A 231 -31.80 -1.29 27.19
N LEU A 232 -32.90 -1.67 27.83
CA LEU A 232 -33.17 -3.04 28.24
C LEU A 232 -33.29 -3.99 27.04
N GLY A 233 -33.94 -3.54 25.97
CA GLY A 233 -34.05 -4.29 24.74
C GLY A 233 -32.68 -4.56 24.09
N LEU A 234 -31.84 -3.53 24.00
CA LEU A 234 -30.45 -3.63 23.50
C LEU A 234 -29.59 -4.56 24.37
N LEU A 235 -29.65 -4.39 25.69
CA LEU A 235 -28.95 -5.27 26.64
C LEU A 235 -29.41 -6.73 26.51
N SER A 236 -30.72 -6.93 26.33
CA SER A 236 -31.30 -8.25 26.12
C SER A 236 -30.82 -8.90 24.81
N ILE A 237 -30.72 -8.13 23.72
CA ILE A 237 -30.18 -8.59 22.44
C ILE A 237 -28.70 -8.96 22.59
N VAL A 238 -27.89 -8.14 23.26
CA VAL A 238 -26.48 -8.43 23.49
C VAL A 238 -26.31 -9.65 24.39
N ALA A 239 -27.04 -9.73 25.52
CA ALA A 239 -27.01 -10.89 26.41
C ALA A 239 -27.49 -12.18 25.68
N TYR A 240 -28.51 -12.05 24.82
CA TYR A 240 -29.01 -13.12 24.00
C TYR A 240 -27.95 -13.60 22.98
N SER A 241 -27.27 -12.68 22.29
CA SER A 241 -26.25 -13.02 21.30
C SER A 241 -25.06 -13.76 21.92
N GLN A 242 -24.77 -13.50 23.18
CA GLN A 242 -23.63 -14.08 23.90
C GLN A 242 -23.95 -15.36 24.68
N ASN A 243 -25.23 -15.70 24.86
CA ASN A 243 -25.61 -16.85 25.69
C ASN A 243 -25.91 -18.10 24.87
N ALA A 244 -24.92 -19.00 24.78
CA ALA A 244 -25.01 -20.26 24.06
C ALA A 244 -26.18 -21.13 24.56
N ARG A 245 -26.57 -21.08 25.86
CA ARG A 245 -27.67 -21.89 26.44
C ARG A 245 -29.03 -21.39 25.94
N ILE A 246 -29.22 -20.06 25.82
CA ILE A 246 -30.46 -19.49 25.29
C ILE A 246 -30.61 -19.86 23.81
N ASN A 247 -29.52 -19.78 23.03
CA ASN A 247 -29.52 -20.18 21.63
C ASN A 247 -29.90 -21.69 21.47
N GLN A 248 -29.36 -22.57 22.31
CA GLN A 248 -29.72 -23.99 22.30
C GLN A 248 -31.19 -24.25 22.67
N TYR A 249 -31.74 -23.46 23.60
CA TYR A 249 -33.17 -23.60 23.99
C TYR A 249 -34.09 -23.14 22.87
N LEU A 250 -33.78 -22.04 22.21
CA LEU A 250 -34.58 -21.49 21.10
C LEU A 250 -34.51 -22.34 19.84
N ASP A 251 -33.40 -23.05 19.62
CA ASP A 251 -33.28 -24.01 18.53
C ASP A 251 -34.11 -25.28 18.77
N ARG A 252 -34.55 -25.54 20.01
CA ARG A 252 -35.52 -26.63 20.34
C ARG A 252 -36.97 -26.28 20.00
N VAL A 253 -37.30 -24.97 19.93
CA VAL A 253 -38.66 -24.52 19.59
C VAL A 253 -38.80 -24.41 18.07
N GLU A 254 -39.51 -25.33 17.48
CA GLU A 254 -39.53 -25.57 16.02
C GLU A 254 -40.06 -24.36 15.21
N TRP A 255 -41.07 -23.63 15.71
CA TRP A 255 -41.59 -22.46 15.02
C TRP A 255 -40.63 -21.27 15.07
N LEU A 256 -39.91 -21.07 16.20
CA LEU A 256 -38.84 -20.06 16.33
C LEU A 256 -37.67 -20.36 15.43
N ARG A 257 -37.27 -21.62 15.32
CA ARG A 257 -36.23 -22.09 14.40
C ARG A 257 -36.63 -21.82 12.93
N ARG A 258 -37.90 -22.06 12.58
CA ARG A 258 -38.42 -21.77 11.23
C ARG A 258 -38.49 -20.29 10.95
N ALA A 259 -38.96 -19.48 11.89
CA ALA A 259 -39.01 -18.00 11.76
C ALA A 259 -37.57 -17.41 11.61
N ARG A 260 -36.64 -17.85 12.44
CA ARG A 260 -35.21 -17.43 12.36
C ARG A 260 -34.57 -17.81 11.03
N ARG A 261 -34.82 -19.01 10.50
CA ARG A 261 -34.32 -19.44 9.18
C ARG A 261 -34.97 -18.65 8.03
N ARG A 262 -36.25 -18.27 8.14
CA ARG A 262 -36.91 -17.42 7.14
C ARG A 262 -36.36 -16.01 7.19
N LEU A 263 -36.17 -15.43 8.36
CA LEU A 263 -35.57 -14.12 8.54
C LEU A 263 -34.11 -14.12 8.05
N ALA A 264 -33.32 -15.10 8.43
CA ALA A 264 -31.94 -15.24 7.97
C ALA A 264 -31.84 -15.39 6.43
N ARG A 265 -32.75 -16.18 5.81
CA ARG A 265 -32.80 -16.32 4.36
C ARG A 265 -33.28 -15.03 3.65
N ALA A 266 -34.21 -14.31 4.23
CA ALA A 266 -34.66 -13.01 3.70
C ALA A 266 -33.60 -11.91 3.85
N MET A 267 -32.80 -11.96 4.91
CA MET A 267 -31.74 -10.99 5.17
C MET A 267 -30.37 -11.37 4.56
N ALA A 268 -30.16 -12.66 4.26
CA ALA A 268 -28.88 -13.14 3.72
C ALA A 268 -28.46 -12.51 2.39
N PRO A 269 -29.33 -12.30 1.40
CA PRO A 269 -28.94 -11.67 0.14
C PRO A 269 -28.74 -10.14 0.26
N LEU A 270 -29.31 -9.49 1.28
CA LEU A 270 -29.29 -8.04 1.42
C LEU A 270 -28.36 -7.54 2.53
N GLY A 271 -27.97 -8.40 3.46
CA GLY A 271 -27.38 -7.92 4.71
C GLY A 271 -25.86 -7.94 4.75
N ILE A 272 -25.26 -9.10 4.85
CA ILE A 272 -23.83 -9.21 5.24
C ILE A 272 -22.87 -8.81 4.12
N PRO A 273 -23.00 -9.31 2.88
CA PRO A 273 -22.05 -8.93 1.82
C PRO A 273 -22.15 -7.45 1.44
N THR A 274 -23.39 -6.91 1.41
CA THR A 274 -23.62 -5.50 1.06
C THR A 274 -23.13 -4.57 2.16
N LEU A 275 -23.41 -4.87 3.44
CA LEU A 275 -22.91 -4.11 4.57
C LEU A 275 -21.38 -4.19 4.68
N LEU A 276 -20.81 -5.37 4.43
CA LEU A 276 -19.36 -5.54 4.39
C LEU A 276 -18.73 -4.72 3.24
N GLY A 277 -19.31 -4.80 2.05
CA GLY A 277 -18.87 -4.02 0.89
C GLY A 277 -18.97 -2.51 1.13
N LEU A 278 -20.08 -2.03 1.68
CA LEU A 278 -20.24 -0.62 2.04
C LEU A 278 -19.27 -0.18 3.14
N SER A 279 -19.02 -1.04 4.13
CA SER A 279 -18.06 -0.74 5.19
C SER A 279 -16.63 -0.65 4.65
N VAL A 280 -16.22 -1.57 3.79
CA VAL A 280 -14.92 -1.54 3.13
C VAL A 280 -14.81 -0.31 2.25
N ALA A 281 -15.82 0.00 1.44
CA ALA A 281 -15.84 1.20 0.60
C ALA A 281 -15.75 2.49 1.43
N ALA A 282 -16.48 2.58 2.53
CA ALA A 282 -16.44 3.74 3.43
C ALA A 282 -15.06 3.90 4.10
N VAL A 283 -14.48 2.81 4.61
CA VAL A 283 -13.13 2.82 5.22
C VAL A 283 -12.07 3.22 4.18
N THR A 284 -12.14 2.67 2.97
CA THR A 284 -11.24 3.02 1.87
C THR A 284 -11.40 4.49 1.48
N TRP A 285 -12.63 4.98 1.37
CA TRP A 285 -12.90 6.38 1.04
C TRP A 285 -12.33 7.33 2.10
N VAL A 286 -12.55 7.04 3.39
CA VAL A 286 -11.97 7.83 4.51
C VAL A 286 -10.45 7.77 4.50
N HIS A 287 -9.88 6.60 4.25
CA HIS A 287 -8.44 6.44 4.16
C HIS A 287 -7.86 7.33 3.05
N LEU A 288 -8.34 7.22 1.82
CA LEU A 288 -7.82 7.95 0.68
C LEU A 288 -8.09 9.47 0.75
N ASN A 289 -9.29 9.87 1.17
CA ASN A 289 -9.70 11.27 1.12
C ASN A 289 -9.29 12.09 2.35
N LEU A 290 -9.02 11.45 3.48
CA LEU A 290 -8.71 12.13 4.73
C LEU A 290 -7.31 11.78 5.23
N PHE A 291 -7.05 10.52 5.56
CA PHE A 291 -5.81 10.14 6.23
C PHE A 291 -4.61 10.16 5.30
N ASP A 292 -4.77 9.76 4.07
CA ASP A 292 -3.68 9.81 3.09
C ASP A 292 -3.34 11.26 2.71
N ARG A 293 -4.34 12.11 2.54
CA ARG A 293 -4.13 13.56 2.35
C ARG A 293 -3.41 14.23 3.52
N LEU A 294 -3.70 13.81 4.76
CA LEU A 294 -2.97 14.29 5.94
C LEU A 294 -1.52 13.81 5.94
N PHE A 295 -1.29 12.55 5.58
CA PHE A 295 0.06 12.02 5.46
C PHE A 295 0.88 12.78 4.41
N LEU A 296 0.31 13.01 3.23
CA LEU A 296 0.93 13.81 2.17
C LEU A 296 1.24 15.24 2.66
N ARG A 297 0.35 15.85 3.43
CA ARG A 297 0.57 17.19 4.00
C ARG A 297 1.73 17.22 5.00
N TYR A 298 1.85 16.22 5.87
CA TYR A 298 2.94 16.13 6.84
C TYR A 298 4.30 15.82 6.19
N GLY A 299 4.30 15.20 5.02
CA GLY A 299 5.50 14.90 4.26
C GLY A 299 5.97 16.02 3.32
N ARG A 300 5.35 17.20 3.34
CA ARG A 300 5.79 18.35 2.52
C ARG A 300 7.15 18.86 2.98
N ILE A 301 8.00 19.18 2.03
CA ILE A 301 9.24 19.92 2.25
C ILE A 301 8.92 21.41 2.05
N GLY A 302 9.25 22.25 3.04
CA GLY A 302 9.03 23.70 2.97
C GLY A 302 9.65 24.30 1.69
N ARG A 303 8.98 25.31 1.10
CA ARG A 303 9.60 26.10 0.04
C ARG A 303 10.77 26.88 0.66
N ARG A 304 11.95 26.85 0.04
CA ARG A 304 12.97 27.85 0.36
C ARG A 304 12.33 29.23 0.18
N ALA A 305 12.40 30.08 1.20
CA ALA A 305 12.22 31.51 0.99
C ALA A 305 13.29 31.92 -0.04
N ARG A 306 12.84 32.46 -1.16
CA ARG A 306 13.73 33.02 -2.18
C ARG A 306 14.37 34.27 -1.66
#